data_cf95bae6d9c3ef43c1b743ae600390fa
#
_entry.id   cf95bae6d9c3ef43c1b743ae600390fa
#
_cell.length_a   1.000
_cell.length_b   1.000
_cell.length_c   1.000
_cell.angle_alpha   90.00
_cell.angle_beta   90.00
_cell.angle_gamma   90.00
#
_symmetry.space_group_name_H-M   'P 1'
#
loop_
_entity.id
_entity.type
_entity.pdbx_description
1 polymer ?
#
loop_
_entity_poly.entity_id
_entity_poly.type
_entity_poly.pdbx_seq_one_letter_code
_entity_poly.pdbx_strand_id
1 'polypeptide(L)'
;MRRDHGKRLFNNLNNLLPLIDNLRKGIYKSRKEAFDAFQKQRINGLLLGLGVGYFTKLICFLSPGLNGYIMDQWVGKSINLITGEDITKLTSNSWVNDKNNSTDYEIFCSKIDKLAIRLNCEGIEAEKRIFSVGHGKGQWRKYLIENYNHN
;
A
#
# COMPACT_ATOMS: atom_id res chain seq x y z
N MET A 1 -5.78 -8.03 -11.94
CA MET A 1 -5.18 -9.19 -11.22
C MET A 1 -4.97 -10.30 -12.23
N ARG A 2 -3.76 -10.84 -12.34
CA ARG A 2 -3.51 -11.96 -13.27
C ARG A 2 -4.28 -13.18 -12.77
N ARG A 3 -4.91 -13.96 -13.67
CA ARG A 3 -5.74 -15.16 -13.32
C ARG A 3 -5.06 -16.11 -12.32
N ASP A 4 -3.75 -16.27 -12.43
CA ASP A 4 -2.98 -17.18 -11.56
C ASP A 4 -2.77 -16.68 -10.14
N HIS A 5 -2.76 -15.34 -9.91
CA HIS A 5 -2.64 -14.77 -8.58
C HIS A 5 -3.87 -15.06 -7.72
N GLY A 6 -5.07 -14.99 -8.32
CA GLY A 6 -6.31 -15.32 -7.62
C GLY A 6 -6.38 -16.79 -7.20
N LYS A 7 -6.01 -17.70 -8.10
CA LYS A 7 -5.97 -19.14 -7.78
C LYS A 7 -4.98 -19.45 -6.66
N ARG A 8 -3.76 -18.88 -6.71
CA ARG A 8 -2.74 -19.07 -5.65
C ARG A 8 -3.21 -18.54 -4.31
N LEU A 9 -3.85 -17.37 -4.29
CA LEU A 9 -4.40 -16.81 -3.07
C LEU A 9 -5.54 -17.67 -2.52
N PHE A 10 -6.43 -18.15 -3.37
CA PHE A 10 -7.54 -19.02 -2.98
C PHE A 10 -7.05 -20.32 -2.31
N ASN A 11 -5.99 -20.92 -2.82
CA ASN A 11 -5.37 -22.11 -2.22
C ASN A 11 -4.69 -21.85 -0.86
N ASN A 12 -4.48 -20.57 -0.51
CA ASN A 12 -3.84 -20.16 0.74
C ASN A 12 -4.79 -19.40 1.68
N LEU A 13 -6.11 -19.50 1.49
CA LEU A 13 -7.10 -18.80 2.33
C LEU A 13 -6.95 -19.11 3.82
N ASN A 14 -6.64 -20.35 4.17
CA ASN A 14 -6.45 -20.75 5.58
C ASN A 14 -5.33 -19.96 6.28
N ASN A 15 -4.33 -19.47 5.53
CA ASN A 15 -3.26 -18.61 6.06
C ASN A 15 -3.64 -17.14 6.07
N LEU A 16 -4.53 -16.73 5.17
CA LEU A 16 -4.99 -15.34 5.05
C LEU A 16 -6.08 -14.99 6.06
N LEU A 17 -7.05 -15.87 6.28
CA LEU A 17 -8.20 -15.61 7.13
C LEU A 17 -7.84 -15.21 8.57
N PRO A 18 -6.85 -15.82 9.26
CA PRO A 18 -6.44 -15.38 10.59
C PRO A 18 -5.90 -13.95 10.61
N LEU A 19 -5.18 -13.51 9.56
CA LEU A 19 -4.67 -12.15 9.47
C LEU A 19 -5.81 -11.13 9.29
N ILE A 20 -6.81 -11.49 8.46
CA ILE A 20 -8.02 -10.69 8.26
C ILE A 20 -8.80 -10.57 9.58
N ASP A 21 -8.98 -11.66 10.28
CA ASP A 21 -9.67 -11.66 11.57
C ASP A 21 -8.95 -10.80 12.62
N ASN A 22 -7.62 -10.89 12.66
CA ASN A 22 -6.81 -10.06 13.55
C ASN A 22 -6.93 -8.57 13.23
N LEU A 23 -6.96 -8.18 11.95
CA LEU A 23 -7.23 -6.79 11.54
C LEU A 23 -8.61 -6.33 12.04
N ARG A 24 -9.65 -7.12 11.78
CA ARG A 24 -11.04 -6.79 12.15
C ARG A 24 -11.26 -6.71 13.67
N LYS A 25 -10.55 -7.53 14.43
CA LYS A 25 -10.59 -7.55 15.89
C LYS A 25 -9.69 -6.49 16.54
N GLY A 26 -8.93 -5.70 15.75
CA GLY A 26 -8.02 -4.70 16.28
C GLY A 26 -6.86 -5.28 17.11
N ILE A 27 -6.41 -6.48 16.77
CA ILE A 27 -5.31 -7.15 17.48
C ILE A 27 -3.99 -6.39 17.27
N TYR A 28 -3.74 -5.94 16.04
CA TYR A 28 -2.55 -5.15 15.74
C TYR A 28 -2.64 -3.75 16.35
N LYS A 29 -1.57 -3.31 17.00
CA LYS A 29 -1.50 -2.02 17.70
C LYS A 29 -0.95 -0.90 16.83
N SER A 30 -0.37 -1.23 15.69
CA SER A 30 0.15 -0.27 14.71
C SER A 30 0.05 -0.81 13.29
N ARG A 31 0.04 0.10 12.32
CA ARG A 31 0.12 -0.23 10.88
C ARG A 31 1.40 -0.99 10.54
N LYS A 32 2.50 -0.69 11.24
CA LYS A 32 3.78 -1.39 11.10
C LYS A 32 3.66 -2.85 11.52
N GLU A 33 3.06 -3.13 12.67
CA GLU A 33 2.82 -4.50 13.17
C GLU A 33 1.93 -5.30 12.22
N ALA A 34 0.86 -4.68 11.72
CA ALA A 34 -0.01 -5.30 10.72
C ALA A 34 0.77 -5.64 9.44
N PHE A 35 1.58 -4.72 8.92
CA PHE A 35 2.41 -4.96 7.73
C PHE A 35 3.37 -6.14 7.95
N ASP A 36 4.10 -6.16 9.09
CA ASP A 36 5.04 -7.23 9.43
C ASP A 36 4.37 -8.61 9.47
N ALA A 37 3.14 -8.68 10.02
CA ALA A 37 2.40 -9.92 10.07
C ALA A 37 2.11 -10.51 8.67
N PHE A 38 1.67 -9.68 7.72
CA PHE A 38 1.46 -10.10 6.33
C PHE A 38 2.78 -10.44 5.63
N GLN A 39 3.80 -9.61 5.80
CA GLN A 39 5.10 -9.82 5.16
C GLN A 39 5.76 -11.11 5.63
N LYS A 40 5.71 -11.43 6.92
CA LYS A 40 6.21 -12.69 7.48
C LYS A 40 5.57 -13.91 6.82
N GLN A 41 4.24 -13.92 6.65
CA GLN A 41 3.55 -15.02 5.98
C GLN A 41 3.91 -15.14 4.49
N ARG A 42 4.16 -14.00 3.83
CA ARG A 42 4.63 -13.98 2.44
C ARG A 42 6.04 -14.55 2.29
N ILE A 43 6.98 -14.12 3.14
CA ILE A 43 8.37 -14.61 3.13
C ILE A 43 8.40 -16.13 3.36
N ASN A 44 7.51 -16.64 4.22
CA ASN A 44 7.36 -18.06 4.48
C ASN A 44 6.63 -18.83 3.33
N GLY A 45 6.29 -18.17 2.23
CA GLY A 45 5.61 -18.79 1.08
C GLY A 45 4.11 -19.11 1.32
N LEU A 46 3.53 -18.66 2.43
CA LEU A 46 2.17 -19.00 2.84
C LEU A 46 1.10 -18.06 2.25
N LEU A 47 1.50 -16.93 1.64
CA LEU A 47 0.60 -15.97 0.98
C LEU A 47 1.06 -15.67 -0.45
N LEU A 48 1.26 -16.70 -1.24
CA LEU A 48 1.65 -16.56 -2.64
C LEU A 48 0.58 -15.79 -3.43
N GLY A 49 1.02 -14.79 -4.19
CA GLY A 49 0.13 -13.95 -5.01
C GLY A 49 -0.45 -12.72 -4.29
N LEU A 50 -0.23 -12.57 -2.98
CA LEU A 50 -0.65 -11.40 -2.23
C LEU A 50 0.52 -10.41 -2.08
N GLY A 51 0.74 -9.54 -3.07
CA GLY A 51 1.79 -8.51 -3.02
C GLY A 51 1.48 -7.38 -2.05
N VAL A 52 2.50 -6.51 -1.81
CA VAL A 52 2.41 -5.36 -0.89
C VAL A 52 1.17 -4.50 -1.18
N GLY A 53 0.93 -4.13 -2.44
CA GLY A 53 -0.22 -3.32 -2.83
C GLY A 53 -1.58 -3.97 -2.54
N TYR A 54 -1.64 -5.30 -2.37
CA TYR A 54 -2.89 -6.00 -2.03
C TYR A 54 -3.10 -6.10 -0.53
N PHE A 55 -2.10 -6.51 0.24
CA PHE A 55 -2.32 -6.64 1.67
C PHE A 55 -2.41 -5.29 2.39
N THR A 56 -1.76 -4.24 1.87
CA THR A 56 -1.95 -2.88 2.42
C THR A 56 -3.38 -2.35 2.19
N LYS A 57 -4.09 -2.82 1.15
CA LYS A 57 -5.55 -2.58 1.01
C LYS A 57 -6.33 -3.23 2.14
N LEU A 58 -5.98 -4.46 2.52
CA LEU A 58 -6.63 -5.13 3.65
C LEU A 58 -6.40 -4.36 4.96
N ILE A 59 -5.17 -3.88 5.20
CA ILE A 59 -4.87 -3.05 6.38
C ILE A 59 -5.72 -1.79 6.36
N CYS A 60 -5.74 -1.06 5.25
CA CYS A 60 -6.47 0.19 5.08
C CYS A 60 -7.97 0.02 5.33
N PHE A 61 -8.60 -0.97 4.70
CA PHE A 61 -10.05 -1.10 4.73
C PHE A 61 -10.59 -1.86 5.93
N LEU A 62 -9.83 -2.80 6.49
CA LEU A 62 -10.31 -3.64 7.59
C LEU A 62 -9.89 -3.13 8.98
N SER A 63 -8.95 -2.20 9.04
CA SER A 63 -8.48 -1.62 10.30
C SER A 63 -8.20 -0.12 10.15
N PRO A 64 -9.23 0.70 9.84
CA PRO A 64 -9.05 2.13 9.55
C PRO A 64 -8.42 2.89 10.73
N GLY A 65 -8.64 2.46 11.96
CA GLY A 65 -8.03 3.07 13.16
C GLY A 65 -6.50 2.99 13.21
N LEU A 66 -5.87 2.14 12.39
CA LEU A 66 -4.40 2.09 12.27
C LEU A 66 -3.84 3.19 11.37
N ASN A 67 -4.66 3.95 10.65
CA ASN A 67 -4.23 4.93 9.64
C ASN A 67 -3.19 4.33 8.66
N GLY A 68 -3.45 3.09 8.23
CA GLY A 68 -2.66 2.42 7.20
C GLY A 68 -3.21 2.76 5.83
N TYR A 69 -2.33 3.16 4.90
CA TYR A 69 -2.71 3.55 3.54
C TYR A 69 -2.29 2.52 2.50
N ILE A 70 -2.82 2.63 1.29
CA ILE A 70 -2.57 1.66 0.22
C ILE A 70 -1.23 1.95 -0.44
N MET A 71 -0.23 1.13 -0.18
CA MET A 71 1.07 1.24 -0.83
C MET A 71 1.02 0.56 -2.21
N ASP A 72 0.39 1.22 -3.19
CA ASP A 72 0.38 0.77 -4.58
C ASP A 72 1.33 1.62 -5.46
N GLN A 73 1.47 1.22 -6.71
CA GLN A 73 2.37 1.90 -7.66
C GLN A 73 2.06 3.38 -7.85
N TRP A 74 0.80 3.78 -7.75
CA TRP A 74 0.40 5.16 -8.06
C TRP A 74 0.56 6.08 -6.86
N VAL A 75 0.13 5.62 -5.70
CA VAL A 75 0.35 6.35 -4.45
C VAL A 75 1.84 6.38 -4.12
N GLY A 76 2.55 5.27 -4.34
CA GLY A 76 4.01 5.21 -4.16
C GLY A 76 4.76 6.21 -5.04
N LYS A 77 4.47 6.25 -6.35
CA LYS A 77 5.04 7.26 -7.26
C LYS A 77 4.70 8.68 -6.85
N SER A 78 3.46 8.91 -6.42
CA SER A 78 3.01 10.23 -5.97
C SER A 78 3.81 10.71 -4.77
N ILE A 79 3.98 9.85 -3.76
CA ILE A 79 4.75 10.18 -2.57
C ILE A 79 6.23 10.41 -2.91
N ASN A 80 6.84 9.55 -3.71
CA ASN A 80 8.23 9.74 -4.14
C ASN A 80 8.40 11.08 -4.88
N LEU A 81 7.51 11.42 -5.81
CA LEU A 81 7.58 12.67 -6.57
C LEU A 81 7.36 13.91 -5.68
N ILE A 82 6.37 13.87 -4.79
CA ILE A 82 6.05 14.99 -3.88
C ILE A 82 7.20 15.26 -2.90
N THR A 83 7.87 14.20 -2.45
CA THR A 83 8.93 14.31 -1.45
C THR A 83 10.32 14.48 -2.07
N GLY A 84 10.53 14.08 -3.31
CA GLY A 84 11.84 13.97 -3.93
C GLY A 84 12.69 12.82 -3.36
N GLU A 85 12.08 11.86 -2.66
CA GLU A 85 12.75 10.75 -1.98
C GLU A 85 12.21 9.41 -2.49
N ASP A 86 13.05 8.36 -2.59
CA ASP A 86 12.63 6.99 -2.94
C ASP A 86 12.07 6.23 -1.73
N ILE A 87 10.97 6.73 -1.18
CA ILE A 87 10.29 6.14 -0.02
C ILE A 87 9.67 4.80 -0.36
N THR A 88 8.95 4.74 -1.48
CA THR A 88 8.36 3.50 -1.99
C THR A 88 9.28 2.91 -3.04
N LYS A 89 9.89 1.78 -2.71
CA LYS A 89 10.72 1.03 -3.67
C LYS A 89 9.83 0.44 -4.76
N LEU A 90 10.12 0.78 -6.01
CA LEU A 90 9.41 0.28 -7.19
C LEU A 90 10.33 -0.64 -7.99
N THR A 91 9.74 -1.55 -8.75
CA THR A 91 10.45 -2.36 -9.75
C THR A 91 10.66 -1.55 -11.04
N SER A 92 11.51 -2.03 -11.95
CA SER A 92 11.69 -1.45 -13.29
C SER A 92 10.39 -1.29 -14.07
N ASN A 93 9.41 -2.15 -13.82
CA ASN A 93 8.06 -2.08 -14.41
C ASN A 93 7.09 -1.21 -13.58
N SER A 94 7.60 -0.40 -12.68
CA SER A 94 6.81 0.50 -11.82
C SER A 94 5.86 -0.19 -10.84
N TRP A 95 5.99 -1.48 -10.59
CA TRP A 95 5.21 -2.16 -9.54
C TRP A 95 5.87 -1.95 -8.17
N VAL A 96 5.06 -1.92 -7.13
CA VAL A 96 5.61 -1.89 -5.76
C VAL A 96 6.47 -3.12 -5.54
N ASN A 97 7.72 -2.88 -5.14
CA ASN A 97 8.68 -3.95 -4.90
C ASN A 97 8.38 -4.64 -3.57
N ASP A 98 8.46 -5.95 -3.56
CA ASP A 98 8.28 -6.77 -2.36
C ASP A 98 9.42 -6.60 -1.32
N LYS A 99 10.48 -5.87 -1.68
CA LYS A 99 11.56 -5.45 -0.76
C LYS A 99 11.16 -4.28 0.15
N ASN A 100 10.00 -3.63 -0.08
CA ASN A 100 9.47 -2.69 0.90
C ASN A 100 9.15 -3.45 2.20
N ASN A 101 9.64 -2.91 3.32
CA ASN A 101 9.43 -3.47 4.65
C ASN A 101 8.49 -2.60 5.49
N SER A 102 8.22 -3.01 6.72
CA SER A 102 7.32 -2.27 7.61
C SER A 102 7.83 -0.87 7.98
N THR A 103 9.13 -0.65 7.97
CA THR A 103 9.72 0.67 8.21
C THR A 103 9.50 1.58 7.00
N ASP A 104 9.71 1.07 5.78
CA ASP A 104 9.37 1.79 4.55
C ASP A 104 7.87 2.15 4.52
N TYR A 105 7.01 1.21 4.94
CA TYR A 105 5.57 1.41 5.02
C TYR A 105 5.19 2.48 6.05
N GLU A 106 5.82 2.49 7.23
CA GLU A 106 5.58 3.50 8.25
C GLU A 106 5.97 4.90 7.75
N ILE A 107 7.13 5.03 7.10
CA ILE A 107 7.58 6.29 6.50
C ILE A 107 6.59 6.75 5.43
N PHE A 108 6.19 5.86 4.53
CA PHE A 108 5.19 6.13 3.49
C PHE A 108 3.87 6.65 4.08
N CYS A 109 3.33 5.96 5.06
CA CYS A 109 2.08 6.37 5.72
C CYS A 109 2.24 7.73 6.42
N SER A 110 3.38 7.96 7.11
CA SER A 110 3.65 9.24 7.77
C SER A 110 3.74 10.42 6.80
N LYS A 111 4.17 10.21 5.55
CA LYS A 111 4.15 11.26 4.52
C LYS A 111 2.72 11.58 4.09
N ILE A 112 1.84 10.58 4.02
CA ILE A 112 0.39 10.81 3.73
C ILE A 112 -0.27 11.55 4.89
N ASP A 113 0.02 11.18 6.15
CA ASP A 113 -0.47 11.91 7.33
C ASP A 113 -0.07 13.40 7.28
N LYS A 114 1.19 13.69 6.97
CA LYS A 114 1.68 15.06 6.82
C LYS A 114 1.02 15.81 5.66
N LEU A 115 0.77 15.12 4.55
CA LEU A 115 0.05 15.68 3.40
C LEU A 115 -1.40 16.02 3.79
N ALA A 116 -2.07 15.14 4.51
CA ALA A 116 -3.43 15.35 5.00
C ALA A 116 -3.55 16.62 5.86
N ILE A 117 -2.60 16.81 6.78
CA ILE A 117 -2.52 18.04 7.60
C ILE A 117 -2.39 19.28 6.70
N ARG A 118 -1.50 19.25 5.71
CA ARG A 118 -1.29 20.38 4.77
C ARG A 118 -2.51 20.68 3.91
N LEU A 119 -3.27 19.63 3.55
CA LEU A 119 -4.48 19.74 2.73
C LEU A 119 -5.74 20.02 3.58
N ASN A 120 -5.61 20.07 4.90
CA ASN A 120 -6.70 20.20 5.86
C ASN A 120 -7.81 19.17 5.58
N CYS A 121 -7.43 17.88 5.49
CA CYS A 121 -8.35 16.77 5.24
C CYS A 121 -7.90 15.49 5.97
N GLU A 122 -8.75 14.47 5.96
CA GLU A 122 -8.41 13.14 6.49
C GLU A 122 -7.35 12.44 5.62
N GLY A 123 -6.55 11.54 6.23
CA GLY A 123 -5.49 10.83 5.53
C GLY A 123 -5.98 10.00 4.33
N ILE A 124 -7.14 9.35 4.47
CA ILE A 124 -7.75 8.58 3.37
C ILE A 124 -8.17 9.49 2.20
N GLU A 125 -8.59 10.72 2.48
CA GLU A 125 -8.92 11.70 1.44
C GLU A 125 -7.64 12.23 0.76
N ALA A 126 -6.57 12.47 1.53
CA ALA A 126 -5.27 12.85 0.96
C ALA A 126 -4.73 11.74 0.04
N GLU A 127 -4.77 10.48 0.48
CA GLU A 127 -4.42 9.33 -0.35
C GLU A 127 -5.23 9.27 -1.65
N LYS A 128 -6.55 9.42 -1.55
CA LYS A 128 -7.45 9.40 -2.70
C LYS A 128 -7.11 10.50 -3.72
N ARG A 129 -6.75 11.70 -3.27
CA ARG A 129 -6.35 12.80 -4.15
C ARG A 129 -5.07 12.50 -4.92
N ILE A 130 -4.07 11.91 -4.28
CA ILE A 130 -2.81 11.55 -4.94
C ILE A 130 -2.89 10.22 -5.72
N PHE A 131 -3.85 9.36 -5.42
CA PHE A 131 -4.16 8.19 -6.25
C PHE A 131 -4.78 8.60 -7.58
N SER A 132 -5.45 9.75 -7.63
CA SER A 132 -6.19 10.27 -8.76
C SER A 132 -7.59 9.67 -8.93
N VAL A 133 -8.59 10.51 -8.87
CA VAL A 133 -10.00 10.15 -9.00
C VAL A 133 -10.32 9.81 -10.46
N GLY A 134 -11.04 8.69 -10.69
CA GLY A 134 -11.63 8.34 -11.98
C GLY A 134 -10.65 7.70 -12.97
N HIS A 135 -10.72 6.41 -13.14
CA HIS A 135 -10.08 5.55 -14.16
C HIS A 135 -8.67 5.97 -14.65
N GLY A 136 -7.87 6.60 -13.78
CA GLY A 136 -6.52 7.02 -14.10
C GLY A 136 -6.39 8.21 -15.05
N LYS A 137 -7.44 8.97 -15.27
CA LYS A 137 -7.47 10.12 -16.21
C LYS A 137 -7.44 11.49 -15.54
N GLY A 138 -7.30 11.57 -14.20
CA GLY A 138 -7.20 12.84 -13.49
C GLY A 138 -5.93 13.62 -13.84
N GLN A 139 -5.95 14.94 -13.65
CA GLN A 139 -4.82 15.82 -13.95
C GLN A 139 -3.54 15.40 -13.20
N TRP A 140 -3.66 15.01 -11.91
CA TRP A 140 -2.53 14.52 -11.14
C TRP A 140 -1.89 13.27 -11.74
N ARG A 141 -2.70 12.30 -12.18
CA ARG A 141 -2.20 11.08 -12.82
C ARG A 141 -1.47 11.38 -14.11
N LYS A 142 -1.97 12.31 -14.93
CA LYS A 142 -1.30 12.76 -16.15
C LYS A 142 0.03 13.40 -15.83
N TYR A 143 0.06 14.34 -14.89
CA TYR A 143 1.27 14.98 -14.42
C TYR A 143 2.29 13.96 -13.90
N LEU A 144 1.85 12.98 -13.10
CA LEU A 144 2.71 11.93 -12.55
C LEU A 144 3.34 11.07 -13.66
N ILE A 145 2.58 10.72 -14.70
CA ILE A 145 3.10 9.95 -15.85
C ILE A 145 4.17 10.75 -16.61
N GLU A 146 3.95 12.04 -16.78
CA GLU A 146 4.84 12.93 -17.53
C GLU A 146 6.13 13.27 -16.75
N ASN A 147 6.06 13.34 -15.44
CA ASN A 147 7.14 13.86 -14.58
C ASN A 147 7.84 12.81 -13.71
N TYR A 148 7.27 11.61 -13.57
CA TYR A 148 7.92 10.53 -12.85
C TYR A 148 8.86 9.77 -13.78
N ASN A 149 10.10 10.23 -13.87
CA ASN A 149 11.16 9.52 -14.57
C ASN A 149 11.71 8.41 -13.67
N HIS A 150 11.73 7.18 -14.19
CA HIS A 150 12.50 6.11 -13.58
C HIS A 150 14.00 6.40 -13.87
N ASN A 151 14.71 6.87 -12.85
CA ASN A 151 16.16 6.79 -12.82
C ASN A 151 16.60 5.36 -12.48
#